data_57c52c608383db341438cc4c4e9085be
#
_entry.id   57c52c608383db341438cc4c4e9085be
#
_cell.length_a   1.000
_cell.length_b   1.000
_cell.length_c   1.000
_cell.angle_alpha   90.00
_cell.angle_beta   90.00
_cell.angle_gamma   90.00
#
_symmetry.space_group_name_H-M   'P 1'
#
loop_
_entity.id
_entity.type
_entity.pdbx_description
1 polymer ?
#
loop_
_entity_poly.entity_id
_entity_poly.type
_entity_poly.pdbx_seq_one_letter_code
_entity_poly.pdbx_strand_id
1 'polypeptide(L)' 'MADAQRIEIGFEGGQVISVRLTDDELRNLRRQLEKGGWHDVDTEDGVLALYLGKVAFLRIDSGEHRVGFSLTD' A
#
# COMPACT_ATOMS: atom_id res chain seq x y z
N MET A 1 -15.83 12.41 -2.66
CA MET A 1 -14.79 12.04 -3.51
C MET A 1 -13.68 11.39 -2.75
N ALA A 2 -13.21 10.29 -3.22
CA ALA A 2 -12.20 9.55 -2.51
C ALA A 2 -10.83 10.14 -2.79
N ASP A 3 -10.06 10.33 -1.76
CA ASP A 3 -8.70 10.80 -1.91
C ASP A 3 -7.77 9.62 -1.86
N ALA A 4 -6.77 9.65 -2.71
CA ALA A 4 -5.75 8.61 -2.67
C ALA A 4 -4.76 8.93 -1.56
N GLN A 5 -4.35 7.91 -0.84
CA GLN A 5 -3.34 8.07 0.19
C GLN A 5 -2.12 7.27 -0.19
N ARG A 6 -1.00 7.66 0.37
CA ARG A 6 0.26 7.03 0.06
C ARG A 6 0.39 5.74 0.84
N ILE A 7 0.70 4.69 0.12
CA ILE A 7 0.87 3.37 0.71
C ILE A 7 2.27 2.89 0.34
N GLU A 8 2.99 2.39 1.32
CA GLU A 8 4.27 1.76 1.06
C GLU A 8 4.08 0.26 1.17
N ILE A 9 4.60 -0.46 0.21
CA ILE A 9 4.48 -1.91 0.17
C ILE A 9 5.90 -2.46 0.27
N GLY A 10 6.16 -3.19 1.33
CA GLY A 10 7.45 -3.80 1.55
C GLY A 10 7.45 -5.26 1.17
N PHE A 11 8.49 -5.70 0.51
CA PHE A 11 8.59 -7.07 0.03
C PHE A 11 9.68 -7.82 0.79
N GLU A 12 9.58 -9.12 0.78
CA GLU A 12 10.66 -9.96 1.30
C GLU A 12 11.94 -9.61 0.53
N GLY A 13 13.01 -9.46 1.23
CA GLY A 13 14.25 -9.04 0.61
C GLY A 13 14.57 -7.58 0.79
N GLY A 14 13.63 -6.81 1.36
CA GLY A 14 13.92 -5.43 1.72
C GLY A 14 13.49 -4.38 0.71
N GLN A 15 12.91 -4.78 -0.41
CA GLN A 15 12.48 -3.81 -1.39
C GLN A 15 11.19 -3.15 -0.95
N VAL A 16 11.08 -1.84 -1.13
CA VAL A 16 9.88 -1.09 -0.76
C VAL A 16 9.48 -0.21 -1.93
N ILE A 17 8.20 -0.19 -2.25
CA ILE A 17 7.69 0.70 -3.27
C ILE A 17 6.57 1.54 -2.67
N SER A 18 6.31 2.69 -3.28
CA SER A 18 5.23 3.59 -2.86
C SER A 18 4.22 3.72 -3.97
N VAL A 19 2.95 3.65 -3.61
CA VAL A 19 1.86 3.88 -4.56
C VAL A 19 0.81 4.72 -3.87
N ARG A 20 -0.08 5.32 -4.64
CA ARG A 20 -1.19 6.07 -4.07
C ARG A 20 -2.47 5.32 -4.38
N LEU A 21 -3.23 5.00 -3.36
CA LEU A 21 -4.46 4.22 -3.52
C LEU A 21 -5.60 4.92 -2.81
N THR A 22 -6.78 4.82 -3.39
CA THR A 22 -7.99 5.26 -2.70
C THR A 22 -8.33 4.24 -1.62
N ASP A 23 -9.28 4.57 -0.76
CA ASP A 23 -9.69 3.66 0.30
C ASP A 23 -10.22 2.36 -0.27
N ASP A 24 -10.97 2.43 -1.36
CA ASP A 24 -11.51 1.22 -1.98
C ASP A 24 -10.41 0.36 -2.55
N GLU A 25 -9.43 0.99 -3.19
CA GLU A 25 -8.32 0.25 -3.76
C GLU A 25 -7.48 -0.41 -2.67
N LEU A 26 -7.27 0.31 -1.57
CA LEU A 26 -6.52 -0.25 -0.46
C LEU A 26 -7.26 -1.43 0.16
N ARG A 27 -8.56 -1.28 0.34
CA ARG A 27 -9.36 -2.36 0.92
C ARG A 27 -9.30 -3.59 0.03
N ASN A 28 -9.37 -3.39 -1.28
CA ASN A 28 -9.29 -4.48 -2.23
C ASN A 28 -7.91 -5.14 -2.19
N LEU A 29 -6.85 -4.35 -2.09
CA LEU A 29 -5.51 -4.89 -1.99
C LEU A 29 -5.36 -5.75 -0.73
N ARG A 30 -5.86 -5.26 0.39
CA ARG A 30 -5.75 -6.01 1.64
C ARG A 30 -6.51 -7.32 1.56
N ARG A 31 -7.65 -7.32 0.89
CA ARG A 31 -8.40 -8.54 0.71
C ARG A 31 -7.64 -9.53 -0.17
N GLN A 32 -7.01 -9.03 -1.23
CA GLN A 32 -6.26 -9.88 -2.13
C GLN A 32 -5.00 -10.44 -1.48
N LEU A 33 -4.43 -9.71 -0.53
CA LEU A 33 -3.25 -10.21 0.17
C LEU A 33 -3.51 -11.54 0.86
N GLU A 34 -4.72 -11.75 1.32
CA GLU A 34 -5.05 -13.01 1.97
C GLU A 34 -5.07 -14.16 0.99
N LYS A 35 -5.32 -13.86 -0.28
CA LYS A 35 -5.37 -14.90 -1.30
C LYS A 35 -4.01 -15.14 -1.93
N GLY A 36 -3.18 -14.13 -1.93
CA GLY A 36 -1.88 -14.22 -2.59
C GLY A 36 -2.00 -14.11 -4.09
N GLY A 37 -0.93 -14.43 -4.79
CA GLY A 37 -0.91 -14.38 -6.24
C GLY A 37 -0.64 -13.00 -6.78
N TRP A 38 -0.93 -12.79 -8.05
CA TRP A 38 -0.67 -11.52 -8.71
C TRP A 38 -1.87 -10.60 -8.59
N HIS A 39 -1.60 -9.32 -8.43
CA HIS A 39 -2.65 -8.31 -8.31
C HIS A 39 -2.17 -7.05 -9.02
N ASP A 40 -3.03 -6.50 -9.87
CA ASP A 40 -2.70 -5.29 -10.61
C ASP A 40 -3.22 -4.08 -9.88
N VAL A 41 -2.39 -3.05 -9.80
CA VAL A 41 -2.75 -1.79 -9.18
C VAL A 41 -2.56 -0.70 -10.23
N ASP A 42 -3.59 0.13 -10.42
CA ASP A 42 -3.47 1.24 -11.34
C ASP A 42 -2.72 2.37 -10.66
N THR A 43 -1.74 2.91 -11.34
CA THR A 43 -0.98 4.04 -10.82
C THR A 43 -0.97 5.13 -11.88
N GLU A 44 -0.46 6.30 -11.54
CA GLU A 44 -0.38 7.38 -12.49
C GLU A 44 0.55 7.05 -13.64
N ASP A 45 1.49 6.15 -13.42
CA ASP A 45 2.46 5.80 -14.44
C ASP A 45 2.09 4.54 -15.20
N GLY A 46 0.96 3.95 -14.90
CA GLY A 46 0.52 2.74 -15.59
C GLY A 46 0.05 1.69 -14.60
N VAL A 47 0.07 0.46 -15.01
CA VAL A 47 -0.37 -0.64 -14.16
C VAL A 47 0.83 -1.28 -13.50
N LEU A 48 0.73 -1.48 -12.20
CA LEU A 48 1.78 -2.12 -11.44
C LEU A 48 1.28 -3.51 -11.06
N ALA A 49 1.94 -4.54 -11.52
CA ALA A 49 1.57 -5.91 -11.18
C ALA A 49 2.41 -6.36 -9.99
N LEU A 50 1.75 -6.76 -8.92
CA LEU A 50 2.43 -7.14 -7.69
C LEU A 50 2.25 -8.62 -7.41
N TYR A 51 3.31 -9.28 -6.99
CA TYR A 51 3.19 -10.65 -6.53
C TYR A 51 2.99 -10.63 -5.02
N LEU A 52 1.75 -10.83 -4.60
CA LEU A 52 1.36 -10.60 -3.23
C LEU A 52 1.95 -11.61 -2.27
N GLY A 53 2.34 -12.76 -2.77
CA GLY A 53 2.97 -13.77 -1.92
C GLY A 53 4.32 -13.33 -1.37
N LYS A 54 4.91 -12.27 -1.93
CA LYS A 54 6.19 -11.78 -1.44
C LYS A 54 6.06 -10.49 -0.65
N VAL A 55 4.84 -10.03 -0.40
CA VAL A 55 4.64 -8.81 0.38
C VAL A 55 4.83 -9.13 1.86
N ALA A 56 5.67 -8.35 2.50
CA ALA A 56 5.94 -8.51 3.92
C ALA A 56 5.12 -7.54 4.78
N PHE A 57 4.88 -6.31 4.28
CA PHE A 57 4.11 -5.34 5.07
C PHE A 57 3.51 -4.27 4.17
N LEU A 58 2.49 -3.61 4.70
CA LEU A 58 1.94 -2.40 4.13
C LEU A 58 2.06 -1.31 5.18
N ARG A 59 2.48 -0.13 4.75
CA ARG A 59 2.48 1.03 5.63
C ARG A 59 1.54 2.06 5.03
N ILE A 60 0.55 2.47 5.78
CA ILE A 60 -0.45 3.40 5.32
C ILE A 60 -0.17 4.75 5.94
N ASP A 61 0.15 5.73 5.08
CA ASP A 61 0.49 7.05 5.55
C ASP A 61 -0.78 7.87 5.55
N SER A 62 -1.31 8.18 6.71
CA SER A 62 -2.58 8.86 6.78
C SER A 62 -2.48 10.30 6.33
N GLY A 63 -1.31 10.82 6.24
CA GLY A 63 -1.18 12.16 5.71
C GLY A 63 -1.52 13.24 6.67
N GLU A 64 -2.21 12.97 7.78
CA GLU A 64 -2.42 14.01 8.66
C GLU A 64 -1.86 13.75 9.94
N HIS A 65 -1.04 12.86 10.03
CA HIS A 65 -0.41 12.60 11.22
C HIS A 65 0.36 13.73 11.64
N ARG A 66 0.39 13.98 12.59
CA ARG A 66 1.04 14.97 13.03
C ARG A 66 1.88 14.72 13.93
N VAL A 67 2.31 15.12 14.16
CA VAL A 67 3.13 15.08 14.85
C VAL A 67 3.23 14.49 16.02
N GLY A 68 3.29 14.15 16.57
CA GLY A 68 3.36 13.40 17.31
C GLY A 68 3.42 12.63 17.80
N PHE A 69 3.39 12.62 17.70
CA PHE A 69 3.40 11.85 17.92
C PHE A 69 3.92 11.16 18.15
N SER A 70 3.99 11.05 18.31
CA SER A 70 4.35 10.49 18.22
C SER A 70 4.86 9.72 18.50
N LEU A 71 4.99 9.66 18.74
CA LEU A 71 5.31 8.96 18.90
C LEU A 71 5.66 8.27 19.32
N THR A 72 5.72 8.33 19.56
CA THR A 72 5.88 7.69 19.76
C THR A 72 6.04 7.14 19.94
N ASP A 73 6.09 7.38 20.17
CA ASP A 73 6.03 6.94 20.07
C ASP A 73 6.11 6.63 20.17
#